data_5c404d2b85760cc8221a54fc7a0eda41
#
_entry.id   5c404d2b85760cc8221a54fc7a0eda41
#
_cell.length_a   1.000
_cell.length_b   1.000
_cell.length_c   1.000
_cell.angle_alpha   90.00
_cell.angle_beta   90.00
_cell.angle_gamma   90.00
#
_symmetry.space_group_name_H-M   'P 1'
#
loop_
_entity.id
_entity.type
_entity.pdbx_description
1 polymer ?
#
loop_
_entity_poly.entity_id
_entity_poly.type
_entity_poly.pdbx_seq_one_letter_code
_entity_poly.pdbx_strand_id
1 'polypeptide(L)'
;TRVLQAAATEPEYGRTDGGAGKRYNVEFVSANPTGPMHMGNARGGALGDCLAACLDWAGYDVTREFYINDAGNQIHKFAMSIDARYLQLVLGEENVPFPEDGYHGDDIKELAQGFYDQHGAGWKDKSEEERQGAMAEYGLSVNIPKMKEDLRRYKIEYDEWFLESTLHDSGYVAETVELLAGKGWTYEKDGALWLNTTQLLKEKFMREGKTQEQVDKLDLKDDVLRRANGFYTYFAADIAYHRNKLERRGFSKAVNIWGADHHGHVARLQAALDGLGLDGSHRLIIVLMQLVNLLQDGQPVRMSKRSGKAIALRDLLDEVSVDAARFFFNSRSSTSALDFDLDLAVR
;
A
#
# COMPACT_ATOMS: atom_id res chain seq x y z
N THR A 1 -40.98 15.27 -8.64
CA THR A 1 -41.25 14.76 -10.01
C THR A 1 -40.16 15.19 -11.00
N ARG A 2 -39.77 16.49 -11.08
CA ARG A 2 -38.73 16.96 -12.02
C ARG A 2 -37.36 16.32 -11.74
N VAL A 3 -36.94 16.24 -10.48
CA VAL A 3 -35.64 15.63 -10.07
C VAL A 3 -35.60 14.15 -10.46
N LEU A 4 -36.68 13.39 -10.18
CA LEU A 4 -36.73 11.98 -10.54
C LEU A 4 -36.72 11.78 -12.06
N GLN A 5 -37.39 12.68 -12.80
CA GLN A 5 -37.41 12.63 -14.26
C GLN A 5 -35.98 12.92 -14.82
N ALA A 6 -35.34 13.99 -14.35
CA ALA A 6 -33.97 14.31 -14.75
C ALA A 6 -32.99 13.16 -14.40
N ALA A 7 -33.04 12.63 -13.19
CA ALA A 7 -32.22 11.50 -12.78
C ALA A 7 -32.46 10.23 -13.62
N ALA A 8 -33.66 10.03 -14.16
CA ALA A 8 -33.97 8.89 -15.00
C ALA A 8 -33.61 9.08 -16.49
N THR A 9 -33.45 10.33 -16.95
CA THR A 9 -33.27 10.64 -18.38
C THR A 9 -31.89 11.20 -18.70
N GLU A 10 -31.16 11.74 -17.70
CA GLU A 10 -29.82 12.33 -17.86
C GLU A 10 -28.77 11.35 -17.37
N PRO A 11 -27.94 10.76 -18.28
CA PRO A 11 -26.93 9.76 -17.89
C PRO A 11 -25.91 10.27 -16.87
N GLU A 12 -25.64 11.57 -16.86
CA GLU A 12 -24.67 12.22 -15.98
C GLU A 12 -25.38 13.12 -14.94
N TYR A 13 -26.61 12.77 -14.54
CA TYR A 13 -27.34 13.53 -13.54
C TYR A 13 -26.55 13.62 -12.22
N GLY A 14 -26.30 14.86 -11.76
CA GLY A 14 -25.52 15.14 -10.55
C GLY A 14 -24.03 15.33 -10.78
N ARG A 15 -23.52 15.13 -12.01
CA ARG A 15 -22.15 15.51 -12.35
C ARG A 15 -21.97 17.02 -12.25
N THR A 16 -20.82 17.45 -11.73
CA THR A 16 -20.49 18.87 -11.58
C THR A 16 -19.06 19.13 -12.05
N ASP A 17 -18.70 20.40 -12.19
CA ASP A 17 -17.36 20.86 -12.55
C ASP A 17 -16.63 21.56 -11.38
N GLY A 18 -17.10 21.34 -10.15
CA GLY A 18 -16.53 21.94 -8.93
C GLY A 18 -15.03 21.69 -8.73
N GLY A 19 -14.54 20.57 -9.23
CA GLY A 19 -13.11 20.24 -9.24
C GLY A 19 -12.28 21.08 -10.21
N ALA A 20 -12.92 21.67 -11.22
CA ALA A 20 -12.29 22.52 -12.26
C ALA A 20 -11.04 21.85 -12.90
N GLY A 21 -11.08 20.53 -13.09
CA GLY A 21 -10.00 19.74 -13.67
C GLY A 21 -8.73 19.66 -12.82
N LYS A 22 -8.78 19.99 -11.53
CA LYS A 22 -7.62 19.83 -10.64
C LYS A 22 -7.24 18.38 -10.55
N ARG A 23 -5.95 18.09 -10.73
CA ARG A 23 -5.42 16.72 -10.74
C ARG A 23 -5.26 16.16 -9.33
N TYR A 24 -5.95 15.08 -9.06
CA TYR A 24 -5.87 14.35 -7.79
C TYR A 24 -5.35 12.93 -8.02
N ASN A 25 -4.37 12.52 -7.20
CA ASN A 25 -3.95 11.14 -7.10
C ASN A 25 -4.70 10.48 -5.96
N VAL A 26 -5.35 9.35 -6.21
CA VAL A 26 -6.02 8.55 -5.18
C VAL A 26 -5.36 7.18 -5.13
N GLU A 27 -4.60 6.94 -4.07
CA GLU A 27 -3.90 5.68 -3.82
C GLU A 27 -4.68 4.84 -2.81
N PHE A 28 -4.90 3.58 -3.14
CA PHE A 28 -5.62 2.68 -2.26
C PHE A 28 -5.26 1.21 -2.53
N VAL A 29 -5.49 0.35 -1.56
CA VAL A 29 -5.06 -1.04 -1.47
C VAL A 29 -3.55 -1.14 -1.26
N SER A 30 -2.74 -0.92 -2.29
CA SER A 30 -1.25 -0.93 -2.25
C SER A 30 -0.69 -2.10 -1.44
N ALA A 31 -1.23 -3.30 -1.69
CA ALA A 31 -0.84 -4.52 -1.00
C ALA A 31 0.50 -5.04 -1.52
N ASN A 32 1.29 -5.66 -0.63
CA ASN A 32 2.55 -6.27 -1.01
C ASN A 32 2.34 -7.44 -1.98
N PRO A 33 3.14 -7.56 -3.05
CA PRO A 33 2.99 -8.59 -4.07
C PRO A 33 3.56 -9.96 -3.65
N THR A 34 3.69 -10.21 -2.34
CA THR A 34 4.27 -11.43 -1.75
C THR A 34 3.25 -12.53 -1.47
N GLY A 35 1.98 -12.32 -1.84
CA GLY A 35 0.90 -13.28 -1.65
C GLY A 35 -0.44 -12.74 -2.12
N PRO A 36 -1.53 -13.51 -1.95
CA PRO A 36 -2.88 -13.10 -2.35
C PRO A 36 -3.38 -11.93 -1.48
N MET A 37 -4.16 -11.04 -2.09
CA MET A 37 -4.86 -9.98 -1.36
C MET A 37 -5.90 -10.58 -0.43
N HIS A 38 -6.06 -9.98 0.74
CA HIS A 38 -7.02 -10.41 1.76
C HIS A 38 -8.21 -9.44 1.88
N MET A 39 -9.23 -9.84 2.63
CA MET A 39 -10.48 -9.08 2.80
C MET A 39 -10.27 -7.66 3.35
N GLY A 40 -9.23 -7.41 4.17
CA GLY A 40 -8.91 -6.05 4.62
C GLY A 40 -8.56 -5.12 3.44
N ASN A 41 -7.90 -5.65 2.40
CA ASN A 41 -7.63 -4.91 1.17
C ASN A 41 -8.93 -4.60 0.40
N ALA A 42 -9.93 -5.49 0.46
CA ALA A 42 -11.22 -5.29 -0.21
C ALA A 42 -11.95 -4.05 0.29
N ARG A 43 -11.97 -3.80 1.61
CA ARG A 43 -12.56 -2.58 2.16
C ARG A 43 -11.88 -1.32 1.64
N GLY A 44 -10.53 -1.31 1.68
CA GLY A 44 -9.73 -0.21 1.14
C GLY A 44 -9.98 0.01 -0.35
N GLY A 45 -10.14 -1.09 -1.10
CA GLY A 45 -10.48 -1.06 -2.52
C GLY A 45 -11.85 -0.42 -2.79
N ALA A 46 -12.89 -0.89 -2.10
CA ALA A 46 -14.24 -0.34 -2.25
C ALA A 46 -14.30 1.15 -1.90
N LEU A 47 -13.70 1.53 -0.76
CA LEU A 47 -13.67 2.92 -0.29
C LEU A 47 -12.90 3.82 -1.25
N GLY A 48 -11.70 3.39 -1.68
CA GLY A 48 -10.83 4.17 -2.57
C GLY A 48 -11.43 4.38 -3.94
N ASP A 49 -11.95 3.33 -4.54
CA ASP A 49 -12.58 3.42 -5.86
C ASP A 49 -13.85 4.27 -5.84
N CYS A 50 -14.71 4.12 -4.82
CA CYS A 50 -15.89 4.97 -4.67
C CYS A 50 -15.51 6.45 -4.43
N LEU A 51 -14.47 6.72 -3.62
CA LEU A 51 -13.98 8.08 -3.43
C LEU A 51 -13.45 8.68 -4.74
N ALA A 52 -12.64 7.92 -5.48
CA ALA A 52 -12.12 8.33 -6.78
C ALA A 52 -13.26 8.63 -7.77
N ALA A 53 -14.29 7.77 -7.81
CA ALA A 53 -15.47 7.98 -8.65
C ALA A 53 -16.26 9.25 -8.25
N CYS A 54 -16.45 9.50 -6.95
CA CYS A 54 -17.11 10.72 -6.47
C CYS A 54 -16.32 11.98 -6.83
N LEU A 55 -14.99 11.94 -6.74
CA LEU A 55 -14.13 13.05 -7.12
C LEU A 55 -14.19 13.31 -8.63
N ASP A 56 -14.12 12.26 -9.46
CA ASP A 56 -14.31 12.40 -10.92
C ASP A 56 -15.68 12.99 -11.24
N TRP A 57 -16.74 12.50 -10.58
CA TRP A 57 -18.09 13.03 -10.77
C TRP A 57 -18.22 14.50 -10.35
N ALA A 58 -17.38 14.94 -9.41
CA ALA A 58 -17.29 16.34 -8.97
C ALA A 58 -16.39 17.21 -9.87
N GLY A 59 -15.85 16.69 -10.97
CA GLY A 59 -15.07 17.43 -11.97
C GLY A 59 -13.59 17.54 -11.69
N TYR A 60 -13.04 16.66 -10.83
CA TYR A 60 -11.58 16.52 -10.69
C TYR A 60 -11.01 15.58 -11.75
N ASP A 61 -9.76 15.82 -12.15
CA ASP A 61 -8.97 14.88 -12.95
C ASP A 61 -8.30 13.89 -11.98
N VAL A 62 -8.85 12.68 -11.91
CA VAL A 62 -8.49 11.67 -10.90
C VAL A 62 -7.62 10.58 -11.51
N THR A 63 -6.45 10.34 -10.93
CA THR A 63 -5.60 9.19 -11.21
C THR A 63 -5.72 8.19 -10.05
N ARG A 64 -6.22 6.98 -10.33
CA ARG A 64 -6.24 5.84 -9.40
C ARG A 64 -4.89 5.15 -9.43
N GLU A 65 -4.27 5.00 -8.29
CA GLU A 65 -2.91 4.47 -8.19
C GLU A 65 -2.82 3.30 -7.22
N PHE A 66 -2.09 2.28 -7.64
CA PHE A 66 -1.65 1.17 -6.81
C PHE A 66 -0.12 1.25 -6.67
N TYR A 67 0.36 1.37 -5.44
CA TYR A 67 1.79 1.31 -5.14
C TYR A 67 2.22 -0.14 -4.92
N ILE A 68 3.22 -0.57 -5.68
CA ILE A 68 3.81 -1.91 -5.55
C ILE A 68 5.15 -1.77 -4.85
N ASN A 69 5.26 -2.37 -3.66
CA ASN A 69 6.53 -2.56 -2.99
C ASN A 69 7.22 -3.78 -3.60
N ASP A 70 7.98 -3.55 -4.67
CA ASP A 70 8.74 -4.55 -5.42
C ASP A 70 10.23 -4.58 -5.05
N ALA A 71 10.61 -3.93 -3.94
CA ALA A 71 11.98 -3.80 -3.47
C ALA A 71 12.09 -4.05 -1.95
N GLY A 72 13.33 -4.13 -1.46
CA GLY A 72 13.61 -4.16 -0.04
C GLY A 72 13.41 -5.52 0.65
N ASN A 73 13.36 -5.49 1.99
CA ASN A 73 13.46 -6.69 2.82
C ASN A 73 12.32 -7.70 2.64
N GLN A 74 11.11 -7.23 2.31
CA GLN A 74 9.97 -8.14 2.11
C GLN A 74 10.14 -8.97 0.83
N ILE A 75 10.62 -8.34 -0.24
CA ILE A 75 10.91 -9.05 -1.50
C ILE A 75 12.09 -10.01 -1.34
N HIS A 76 13.11 -9.61 -0.57
CA HIS A 76 14.21 -10.54 -0.26
C HIS A 76 13.70 -11.79 0.51
N LYS A 77 12.87 -11.62 1.55
CA LYS A 77 12.26 -12.74 2.28
C LYS A 77 11.35 -13.59 1.38
N PHE A 78 10.63 -12.97 0.49
CA PHE A 78 9.78 -13.65 -0.49
C PHE A 78 10.62 -14.50 -1.44
N ALA A 79 11.67 -13.95 -2.02
CA ALA A 79 12.62 -14.65 -2.88
C ALA A 79 13.28 -15.83 -2.17
N MET A 80 13.77 -15.60 -0.96
CA MET A 80 14.40 -16.59 -0.09
C MET A 80 13.45 -17.76 0.23
N SER A 81 12.16 -17.46 0.42
CA SER A 81 11.14 -18.46 0.68
C SER A 81 10.87 -19.33 -0.56
N ILE A 82 10.79 -18.73 -1.74
CA ILE A 82 10.61 -19.47 -3.00
C ILE A 82 11.86 -20.32 -3.29
N ASP A 83 13.06 -19.76 -3.11
CA ASP A 83 14.34 -20.44 -3.31
C ASP A 83 14.46 -21.69 -2.41
N ALA A 84 14.14 -21.56 -1.12
CA ALA A 84 14.14 -22.67 -0.20
C ALA A 84 13.18 -23.79 -0.64
N ARG A 85 11.95 -23.47 -1.07
CA ARG A 85 10.99 -24.45 -1.59
C ARG A 85 11.45 -25.08 -2.91
N TYR A 86 12.05 -24.29 -3.80
CA TYR A 86 12.63 -24.81 -5.04
C TYR A 86 13.77 -25.80 -4.75
N LEU A 87 14.69 -25.45 -3.85
CA LEU A 87 15.78 -26.33 -3.46
C LEU A 87 15.26 -27.61 -2.77
N GLN A 88 14.20 -27.54 -1.97
CA GLN A 88 13.53 -28.68 -1.37
C GLN A 88 12.96 -29.63 -2.44
N LEU A 89 12.38 -29.10 -3.53
CA LEU A 89 11.90 -29.90 -4.66
C LEU A 89 13.04 -30.65 -5.37
N VAL A 90 14.22 -30.02 -5.45
CA VAL A 90 15.36 -30.57 -6.22
C VAL A 90 16.23 -31.50 -5.38
N LEU A 91 16.43 -31.19 -4.10
CA LEU A 91 17.40 -31.85 -3.23
C LEU A 91 16.76 -32.72 -2.13
N GLY A 92 15.46 -32.61 -1.92
CA GLY A 92 14.71 -33.22 -0.82
C GLY A 92 14.49 -32.23 0.33
N GLU A 93 13.29 -32.30 0.92
CA GLU A 93 12.88 -31.39 2.01
C GLU A 93 13.77 -31.50 3.25
N GLU A 94 14.24 -32.74 3.54
CA GLU A 94 15.10 -33.07 4.66
C GLU A 94 16.52 -32.47 4.56
N ASN A 95 16.93 -32.12 3.33
CA ASN A 95 18.28 -31.59 3.04
C ASN A 95 18.34 -30.07 3.00
N VAL A 96 17.20 -29.39 2.98
CA VAL A 96 17.11 -27.94 2.84
C VAL A 96 16.24 -27.34 3.93
N PRO A 97 16.83 -26.67 4.94
CA PRO A 97 16.05 -26.02 5.99
C PRO A 97 15.25 -24.85 5.40
N PHE A 98 13.98 -24.72 5.84
CA PHE A 98 13.18 -23.57 5.47
C PHE A 98 13.47 -22.39 6.40
N PRO A 99 13.59 -21.14 5.88
CA PRO A 99 13.85 -19.96 6.71
C PRO A 99 12.74 -19.75 7.75
N GLU A 100 13.13 -19.55 9.02
CA GLU A 100 12.19 -19.41 10.13
C GLU A 100 11.25 -18.21 9.94
N ASP A 101 11.77 -17.11 9.42
CA ASP A 101 11.02 -15.87 9.15
C ASP A 101 10.54 -15.74 7.70
N GLY A 102 10.51 -16.86 6.96
CA GLY A 102 10.02 -16.94 5.59
C GLY A 102 8.49 -16.99 5.48
N TYR A 103 8.00 -16.91 4.25
CA TYR A 103 6.59 -17.05 3.92
C TYR A 103 6.22 -18.53 3.77
N HIS A 104 5.39 -19.06 4.68
CA HIS A 104 5.08 -20.48 4.79
C HIS A 104 3.85 -20.94 3.98
N GLY A 105 3.23 -20.06 3.17
CA GLY A 105 1.99 -20.37 2.44
C GLY A 105 2.17 -21.41 1.34
N ASP A 106 1.06 -22.06 0.96
CA ASP A 106 1.04 -22.99 -0.17
C ASP A 106 1.29 -22.27 -1.49
N ASP A 107 0.94 -20.98 -1.57
CA ASP A 107 1.27 -20.08 -2.67
C ASP A 107 2.78 -20.03 -2.97
N ILE A 108 3.64 -20.10 -1.93
CA ILE A 108 5.11 -20.16 -2.10
C ILE A 108 5.53 -21.49 -2.71
N LYS A 109 4.88 -22.60 -2.31
CA LYS A 109 5.15 -23.91 -2.92
C LYS A 109 4.74 -23.95 -4.39
N GLU A 110 3.57 -23.35 -4.70
CA GLU A 110 3.09 -23.24 -6.08
C GLU A 110 4.06 -22.42 -6.94
N LEU A 111 4.59 -21.30 -6.43
CA LEU A 111 5.59 -20.50 -7.13
C LEU A 111 6.89 -21.28 -7.34
N ALA A 112 7.38 -21.98 -6.34
CA ALA A 112 8.58 -22.82 -6.47
C ALA A 112 8.39 -23.95 -7.47
N GLN A 113 7.23 -24.62 -7.46
CA GLN A 113 6.89 -25.66 -8.45
C GLN A 113 6.81 -25.08 -9.86
N GLY A 114 6.13 -23.96 -10.04
CA GLY A 114 6.01 -23.30 -11.35
C GLY A 114 7.36 -22.85 -11.90
N PHE A 115 8.27 -22.37 -11.04
CA PHE A 115 9.63 -22.06 -11.44
C PHE A 115 10.39 -23.32 -11.88
N TYR A 116 10.27 -24.41 -11.10
CA TYR A 116 10.87 -25.69 -11.46
C TYR A 116 10.34 -26.23 -12.79
N ASP A 117 9.04 -26.15 -13.04
CA ASP A 117 8.42 -26.63 -14.27
C ASP A 117 8.92 -25.86 -15.51
N GLN A 118 9.26 -24.59 -15.37
CA GLN A 118 9.80 -23.75 -16.45
C GLN A 118 11.31 -23.91 -16.66
N HIS A 119 12.07 -24.06 -15.58
CA HIS A 119 13.53 -23.94 -15.60
C HIS A 119 14.27 -25.24 -15.23
N GLY A 120 13.56 -26.25 -14.71
CA GLY A 120 14.14 -27.52 -14.27
C GLY A 120 15.07 -27.38 -13.06
N ALA A 121 15.91 -28.38 -12.83
CA ALA A 121 16.78 -28.49 -11.66
C ALA A 121 18.10 -27.70 -11.79
N GLY A 122 18.40 -27.11 -12.93
CA GLY A 122 19.73 -26.51 -13.22
C GLY A 122 20.08 -25.29 -12.35
N TRP A 123 19.08 -24.61 -11.80
CA TRP A 123 19.30 -23.43 -10.95
C TRP A 123 19.89 -23.77 -9.59
N LYS A 124 19.84 -25.02 -9.13
CA LYS A 124 20.51 -25.44 -7.88
C LYS A 124 22.01 -25.17 -7.87
N ASP A 125 22.64 -25.15 -9.04
CA ASP A 125 24.07 -24.97 -9.22
C ASP A 125 24.48 -23.50 -9.36
N LYS A 126 23.53 -22.56 -9.37
CA LYS A 126 23.75 -21.12 -9.38
C LYS A 126 24.06 -20.59 -7.98
N SER A 127 24.69 -19.41 -7.91
CA SER A 127 24.86 -18.72 -6.62
C SER A 127 23.52 -18.40 -5.96
N GLU A 128 23.52 -18.27 -4.65
CA GLU A 128 22.30 -17.91 -3.89
C GLU A 128 21.72 -16.57 -4.36
N GLU A 129 22.57 -15.58 -4.62
CA GLU A 129 22.16 -14.27 -5.10
C GLU A 129 21.47 -14.35 -6.47
N GLU A 130 22.05 -15.12 -7.43
CA GLU A 130 21.45 -15.31 -8.75
C GLU A 130 20.09 -16.04 -8.64
N ARG A 131 19.99 -17.07 -7.79
CA ARG A 131 18.75 -17.80 -7.59
C ARG A 131 17.67 -16.92 -6.97
N GLN A 132 17.99 -16.24 -5.87
CA GLN A 132 17.03 -15.37 -5.19
C GLN A 132 16.59 -14.20 -6.06
N GLY A 133 17.48 -13.62 -6.87
CA GLY A 133 17.12 -12.62 -7.87
C GLY A 133 16.09 -13.15 -8.87
N ALA A 134 16.35 -14.34 -9.44
CA ALA A 134 15.42 -14.98 -10.38
C ALA A 134 14.09 -15.38 -9.71
N MET A 135 14.11 -15.83 -8.45
CA MET A 135 12.90 -16.16 -7.69
C MET A 135 12.05 -14.93 -7.38
N ALA A 136 12.69 -13.79 -7.07
CA ALA A 136 11.98 -12.51 -6.89
C ALA A 136 11.28 -12.10 -8.19
N GLU A 137 12.02 -12.05 -9.29
CA GLU A 137 11.48 -11.68 -10.61
C GLU A 137 10.32 -12.60 -11.03
N TYR A 138 10.52 -13.91 -10.93
CA TYR A 138 9.48 -14.88 -11.25
C TYR A 138 8.25 -14.72 -10.36
N GLY A 139 8.43 -14.66 -9.04
CA GLY A 139 7.33 -14.51 -8.09
C GLY A 139 6.51 -13.26 -8.34
N LEU A 140 7.16 -12.12 -8.60
CA LEU A 140 6.50 -10.86 -8.95
C LEU A 140 5.78 -10.96 -10.29
N SER A 141 6.40 -11.60 -11.30
CA SER A 141 5.79 -11.79 -12.63
C SER A 141 4.51 -12.64 -12.59
N VAL A 142 4.36 -13.49 -11.59
CA VAL A 142 3.16 -14.32 -11.36
C VAL A 142 2.14 -13.58 -10.49
N ASN A 143 2.58 -12.97 -9.38
CA ASN A 143 1.67 -12.41 -8.38
C ASN A 143 1.04 -11.09 -8.84
N ILE A 144 1.79 -10.19 -9.48
CA ILE A 144 1.24 -8.89 -9.92
C ILE A 144 0.07 -9.07 -10.91
N PRO A 145 0.16 -9.91 -11.96
CA PRO A 145 -0.99 -10.20 -12.81
C PRO A 145 -2.19 -10.81 -12.08
N LYS A 146 -1.95 -11.72 -11.11
CA LYS A 146 -3.02 -12.28 -10.28
C LYS A 146 -3.74 -11.21 -9.46
N MET A 147 -2.98 -10.28 -8.86
CA MET A 147 -3.55 -9.15 -8.10
C MET A 147 -4.37 -8.23 -9.01
N LYS A 148 -3.88 -7.94 -10.21
CA LYS A 148 -4.62 -7.14 -11.20
C LYS A 148 -5.93 -7.82 -11.58
N GLU A 149 -5.93 -9.12 -11.79
CA GLU A 149 -7.14 -9.88 -12.13
C GLU A 149 -8.13 -9.94 -10.97
N ASP A 150 -7.68 -10.14 -9.73
CA ASP A 150 -8.53 -10.13 -8.54
C ASP A 150 -9.21 -8.76 -8.36
N LEU A 151 -8.47 -7.66 -8.59
CA LEU A 151 -9.02 -6.30 -8.53
C LEU A 151 -9.98 -6.01 -9.68
N ARG A 152 -9.67 -6.45 -10.91
CA ARG A 152 -10.58 -6.33 -12.04
C ARG A 152 -11.88 -7.10 -11.80
N ARG A 153 -11.79 -8.31 -11.23
CA ARG A 153 -12.97 -9.08 -10.80
C ARG A 153 -13.78 -8.34 -9.73
N TYR A 154 -13.09 -7.58 -8.84
CA TYR A 154 -13.71 -6.74 -7.83
C TYR A 154 -14.23 -5.40 -8.40
N LYS A 155 -14.22 -5.24 -9.74
CA LYS A 155 -14.62 -4.03 -10.47
C LYS A 155 -13.79 -2.79 -10.07
N ILE A 156 -12.50 -2.99 -9.88
CA ILE A 156 -11.53 -1.91 -9.62
C ILE A 156 -10.48 -1.95 -10.72
N GLU A 157 -10.28 -0.80 -11.36
CA GLU A 157 -9.23 -0.58 -12.34
C GLU A 157 -8.37 0.60 -11.90
N TYR A 158 -7.04 0.48 -12.13
CA TYR A 158 -6.07 1.50 -11.80
C TYR A 158 -5.49 2.11 -13.05
N ASP A 159 -5.30 3.42 -13.02
CA ASP A 159 -4.64 4.17 -14.09
C ASP A 159 -3.11 3.98 -14.02
N GLU A 160 -2.57 3.82 -12.79
CA GLU A 160 -1.14 3.71 -12.54
C GLU A 160 -0.83 2.56 -11.56
N TRP A 161 0.17 1.76 -11.94
CA TRP A 161 0.79 0.73 -11.10
C TRP A 161 2.23 1.15 -10.85
N PHE A 162 2.44 1.89 -9.76
CA PHE A 162 3.72 2.50 -9.44
C PHE A 162 4.65 1.52 -8.74
N LEU A 163 5.84 1.28 -9.31
CA LEU A 163 6.86 0.40 -8.74
C LEU A 163 7.82 1.20 -7.84
N GLU A 164 8.02 0.77 -6.59
CA GLU A 164 8.96 1.41 -5.65
C GLU A 164 10.39 1.39 -6.19
N SER A 165 10.81 0.30 -6.85
CA SER A 165 12.12 0.14 -7.47
C SER A 165 12.49 1.32 -8.36
N THR A 166 11.54 1.91 -9.07
CA THR A 166 11.79 3.06 -9.96
C THR A 166 12.34 4.29 -9.23
N LEU A 167 12.00 4.47 -7.95
CA LEU A 167 12.52 5.58 -7.14
C LEU A 167 13.98 5.33 -6.74
N HIS A 168 14.33 4.08 -6.48
CA HIS A 168 15.69 3.69 -6.11
C HIS A 168 16.60 3.71 -7.34
N ASP A 169 16.20 3.07 -8.42
CA ASP A 169 16.97 2.94 -9.66
C ASP A 169 17.24 4.29 -10.33
N SER A 170 16.30 5.21 -10.26
CA SER A 170 16.47 6.56 -10.78
C SER A 170 17.29 7.49 -9.86
N GLY A 171 17.67 7.05 -8.67
CA GLY A 171 18.33 7.90 -7.66
C GLY A 171 17.41 8.93 -7.01
N TYR A 172 16.09 8.86 -7.24
CA TYR A 172 15.14 9.87 -6.76
C TYR A 172 15.01 9.91 -5.24
N VAL A 173 15.21 8.75 -4.55
CA VAL A 173 15.28 8.71 -3.08
C VAL A 173 16.49 9.48 -2.58
N ALA A 174 17.68 9.25 -3.17
CA ALA A 174 18.90 9.97 -2.83
C ALA A 174 18.75 11.48 -3.04
N GLU A 175 18.26 11.88 -4.20
CA GLU A 175 17.99 13.30 -4.53
C GLU A 175 17.05 13.95 -3.50
N THR A 176 15.99 13.26 -3.09
CA THR A 176 15.04 13.78 -2.10
C THR A 176 15.69 13.99 -0.73
N VAL A 177 16.53 13.06 -0.30
CA VAL A 177 17.28 13.16 0.96
C VAL A 177 18.29 14.31 0.89
N GLU A 178 19.00 14.48 -0.24
CA GLU A 178 19.92 15.59 -0.46
C GLU A 178 19.20 16.95 -0.43
N LEU A 179 17.99 17.05 -0.98
CA LEU A 179 17.19 18.28 -0.89
C LEU A 179 16.80 18.62 0.56
N LEU A 180 16.44 17.62 1.37
CA LEU A 180 16.19 17.84 2.80
C LEU A 180 17.46 18.30 3.53
N ALA A 181 18.60 17.70 3.18
CA ALA A 181 19.90 18.11 3.74
C ALA A 181 20.28 19.53 3.34
N GLY A 182 20.13 19.87 2.06
CA GLY A 182 20.36 21.25 1.55
C GLY A 182 19.48 22.31 2.18
N LYS A 183 18.31 21.92 2.67
CA LYS A 183 17.39 22.82 3.43
C LYS A 183 17.69 22.86 4.96
N GLY A 184 18.67 22.10 5.43
CA GLY A 184 19.09 22.06 6.83
C GLY A 184 18.20 21.19 7.75
N TRP A 185 17.37 20.30 7.16
CA TRP A 185 16.48 19.43 7.93
C TRP A 185 17.10 18.12 8.38
N THR A 186 18.39 17.89 8.08
CA THR A 186 19.06 16.63 8.43
C THR A 186 20.30 16.88 9.27
N TYR A 187 20.73 15.83 10.00
CA TYR A 187 21.99 15.81 10.73
C TYR A 187 22.54 14.38 10.76
N GLU A 188 23.86 14.26 10.95
CA GLU A 188 24.50 12.95 11.10
C GLU A 188 24.63 12.59 12.59
N LYS A 189 24.31 11.32 12.90
CA LYS A 189 24.49 10.75 14.23
C LYS A 189 24.73 9.25 14.12
N ASP A 190 25.77 8.75 14.81
CA ASP A 190 26.14 7.33 14.85
C ASP A 190 26.32 6.71 13.45
N GLY A 191 26.87 7.49 12.51
CA GLY A 191 27.09 7.08 11.10
C GLY A 191 25.82 7.03 10.24
N ALA A 192 24.65 7.34 10.78
CA ALA A 192 23.39 7.42 10.08
C ALA A 192 22.98 8.88 9.82
N LEU A 193 22.22 9.11 8.74
CA LEU A 193 21.64 10.41 8.45
C LEU A 193 20.20 10.46 8.98
N TRP A 194 19.94 11.43 9.82
CA TRP A 194 18.66 11.63 10.51
C TRP A 194 17.93 12.84 9.97
N LEU A 195 16.60 12.75 9.89
CA LEU A 195 15.69 13.87 9.69
C LEU A 195 15.37 14.49 11.05
N ASN A 196 15.45 15.81 11.17
CA ASN A 196 14.98 16.55 12.34
C ASN A 196 13.45 16.64 12.34
N THR A 197 12.81 15.48 12.43
CA THR A 197 11.34 15.33 12.40
C THR A 197 10.70 16.05 13.57
N THR A 198 11.36 16.05 14.72
CA THR A 198 10.91 16.75 15.92
C THR A 198 10.68 18.25 15.64
N GLN A 199 11.64 18.90 15.00
CA GLN A 199 11.54 20.32 14.68
C GLN A 199 10.45 20.58 13.63
N LEU A 200 10.41 19.75 12.57
CA LEU A 200 9.37 19.85 11.53
C LEU A 200 7.96 19.68 12.10
N LEU A 201 7.76 18.72 13.01
CA LEU A 201 6.48 18.50 13.68
C LEU A 201 6.11 19.66 14.61
N LYS A 202 7.07 20.22 15.35
CA LYS A 202 6.83 21.42 16.18
C LYS A 202 6.33 22.58 15.34
N GLU A 203 7.00 22.86 14.22
CA GLU A 203 6.59 23.93 13.31
C GLU A 203 5.20 23.67 12.70
N LYS A 204 4.94 22.42 12.28
CA LYS A 204 3.62 22.01 11.76
C LYS A 204 2.52 22.25 12.81
N PHE A 205 2.68 21.73 14.03
CA PHE A 205 1.67 21.83 15.07
C PHE A 205 1.42 23.27 15.53
N MET A 206 2.45 24.10 15.55
CA MET A 206 2.28 25.54 15.84
C MET A 206 1.51 26.25 14.73
N ARG A 207 1.78 25.95 13.46
CA ARG A 207 0.96 26.45 12.33
C ARG A 207 -0.51 26.00 12.42
N GLU A 208 -0.77 24.82 12.96
CA GLU A 208 -2.12 24.28 13.21
C GLU A 208 -2.78 24.85 14.48
N GLY A 209 -2.12 25.80 15.18
CA GLY A 209 -2.68 26.53 16.32
C GLY A 209 -2.41 25.89 17.68
N LYS A 210 -1.54 24.87 17.79
CA LYS A 210 -1.10 24.38 19.12
C LYS A 210 -0.17 25.40 19.78
N THR A 211 -0.29 25.50 21.10
CA THR A 211 0.64 26.33 21.90
C THR A 211 1.99 25.62 22.08
N GLN A 212 3.05 26.41 22.36
CA GLN A 212 4.37 25.86 22.68
C GLN A 212 4.31 24.82 23.80
N GLU A 213 3.56 25.13 24.88
CA GLU A 213 3.38 24.20 26.01
C GLU A 213 2.72 22.87 25.62
N GLN A 214 1.78 22.88 24.68
CA GLN A 214 1.14 21.68 24.16
C GLN A 214 2.13 20.85 23.31
N VAL A 215 2.95 21.52 22.50
CA VAL A 215 3.94 20.87 21.64
C VAL A 215 5.07 20.26 22.47
N ASP A 216 5.55 20.96 23.52
CA ASP A 216 6.63 20.49 24.38
C ASP A 216 6.26 19.25 25.23
N LYS A 217 4.97 18.97 25.39
CA LYS A 217 4.45 17.76 26.06
C LYS A 217 4.41 16.53 25.16
N LEU A 218 4.67 16.68 23.85
CA LEU A 218 4.64 15.57 22.91
C LEU A 218 5.99 14.81 22.92
N ASP A 219 5.94 13.49 23.00
CA ASP A 219 7.13 12.63 22.84
C ASP A 219 7.46 12.51 21.35
N LEU A 220 8.07 13.55 20.78
CA LEU A 220 8.49 13.60 19.39
C LEU A 220 9.87 13.00 19.23
N LYS A 221 10.08 12.27 18.12
CA LYS A 221 11.35 11.61 17.80
C LYS A 221 11.74 11.92 16.37
N ASP A 222 13.05 11.97 16.16
CA ASP A 222 13.61 12.09 14.82
C ASP A 222 13.64 10.74 14.13
N ASP A 223 13.66 10.78 12.80
CA ASP A 223 13.64 9.58 11.95
C ASP A 223 14.95 9.41 11.20
N VAL A 224 15.40 8.17 11.06
CA VAL A 224 16.55 7.83 10.22
C VAL A 224 16.11 7.84 8.76
N LEU A 225 16.81 8.57 7.89
CA LEU A 225 16.63 8.55 6.44
C LEU A 225 17.61 7.58 5.77
N ARG A 226 18.87 7.56 6.20
CA ARG A 226 19.90 6.64 5.69
C ARG A 226 20.63 6.00 6.86
N ARG A 227 20.68 4.69 6.86
CA ARG A 227 21.36 3.90 7.90
C ARG A 227 22.89 4.00 7.76
N ALA A 228 23.63 3.64 8.80
CA ALA A 228 25.09 3.60 8.80
C ALA A 228 25.70 2.69 7.71
N ASN A 229 24.97 1.68 7.27
CA ASN A 229 25.36 0.81 6.15
C ASN A 229 25.06 1.41 4.75
N GLY A 230 24.60 2.67 4.69
CA GLY A 230 24.34 3.39 3.44
C GLY A 230 22.94 3.20 2.85
N PHE A 231 22.14 2.26 3.34
CA PHE A 231 20.79 2.01 2.82
C PHE A 231 19.77 3.03 3.32
N TYR A 232 18.92 3.49 2.42
CA TYR A 232 17.78 4.33 2.75
C TYR A 232 16.70 3.55 3.51
N THR A 233 15.97 4.24 4.36
CA THR A 233 14.84 3.67 5.10
C THR A 233 13.55 3.74 4.29
N TYR A 234 12.54 2.98 4.70
CA TYR A 234 11.19 3.10 4.12
C TYR A 234 10.63 4.52 4.24
N PHE A 235 10.96 5.24 5.30
CA PHE A 235 10.51 6.62 5.47
C PHE A 235 11.12 7.56 4.42
N ALA A 236 12.40 7.38 4.07
CA ALA A 236 13.03 8.13 2.98
C ALA A 236 12.37 7.83 1.62
N ALA A 237 12.05 6.56 1.35
CA ALA A 237 11.33 6.16 0.15
C ALA A 237 9.92 6.74 0.09
N ASP A 238 9.19 6.74 1.21
CA ASP A 238 7.85 7.33 1.33
C ASP A 238 7.86 8.84 1.05
N ILE A 239 8.83 9.57 1.61
CA ILE A 239 8.97 11.01 1.34
C ILE A 239 9.24 11.24 -0.16
N ALA A 240 10.13 10.46 -0.76
CA ALA A 240 10.46 10.55 -2.17
C ALA A 240 9.25 10.23 -3.06
N TYR A 241 8.48 9.20 -2.71
CA TYR A 241 7.28 8.82 -3.44
C TYR A 241 6.22 9.93 -3.43
N HIS A 242 5.95 10.52 -2.27
CA HIS A 242 4.97 11.60 -2.15
C HIS A 242 5.49 12.91 -2.78
N ARG A 243 6.80 13.17 -2.71
CA ARG A 243 7.41 14.24 -3.50
C ARG A 243 7.21 14.00 -5.00
N ASN A 244 7.39 12.77 -5.48
CA ASN A 244 7.15 12.40 -6.88
C ASN A 244 5.71 12.73 -7.31
N LYS A 245 4.71 12.38 -6.51
CA LYS A 245 3.31 12.74 -6.76
C LYS A 245 3.10 14.25 -6.86
N LEU A 246 3.54 14.98 -5.84
CA LEU A 246 3.20 16.39 -5.67
C LEU A 246 4.03 17.33 -6.54
N GLU A 247 5.32 17.03 -6.77
CA GLU A 247 6.25 17.86 -7.52
C GLU A 247 6.44 17.37 -8.94
N ARG A 248 6.96 16.14 -9.14
CA ARG A 248 7.35 15.64 -10.46
C ARG A 248 6.14 15.38 -11.37
N ARG A 249 5.09 14.75 -10.82
CA ARG A 249 3.86 14.43 -11.57
C ARG A 249 2.81 15.55 -11.46
N GLY A 250 2.99 16.52 -10.56
CA GLY A 250 2.21 17.73 -10.46
C GLY A 250 0.77 17.56 -10.02
N PHE A 251 0.47 16.55 -9.19
CA PHE A 251 -0.86 16.41 -8.60
C PHE A 251 -1.13 17.54 -7.62
N SER A 252 -2.29 18.15 -7.69
CA SER A 252 -2.72 19.20 -6.74
C SER A 252 -2.86 18.63 -5.34
N LYS A 253 -3.37 17.39 -5.24
CA LYS A 253 -3.46 16.63 -3.99
C LYS A 253 -3.17 15.15 -4.23
N ALA A 254 -2.58 14.52 -3.21
CA ALA A 254 -2.49 13.08 -3.06
C ALA A 254 -3.43 12.65 -1.93
N VAL A 255 -4.29 11.69 -2.20
CA VAL A 255 -5.23 11.11 -1.24
C VAL A 255 -4.89 9.64 -1.09
N ASN A 256 -4.45 9.22 0.11
CA ASN A 256 -4.09 7.84 0.35
C ASN A 256 -5.05 7.21 1.35
N ILE A 257 -5.46 5.98 1.10
CA ILE A 257 -6.29 5.19 2.02
C ILE A 257 -5.41 4.19 2.74
N TRP A 258 -5.23 4.40 4.05
CA TRP A 258 -4.35 3.61 4.90
C TRP A 258 -5.08 2.92 6.04
N GLY A 259 -4.53 1.81 6.52
CA GLY A 259 -4.97 1.20 7.78
C GLY A 259 -4.75 2.14 8.97
N ALA A 260 -5.60 2.03 9.97
CA ALA A 260 -5.54 2.90 11.15
C ALA A 260 -4.26 2.75 12.00
N ASP A 261 -3.55 1.64 11.84
CA ASP A 261 -2.24 1.39 12.43
C ASP A 261 -1.15 2.37 11.93
N HIS A 262 -1.34 3.00 10.78
CA HIS A 262 -0.44 4.02 10.22
C HIS A 262 -0.65 5.44 10.77
N HIS A 263 -1.56 5.65 11.73
CA HIS A 263 -1.90 6.98 12.26
C HIS A 263 -0.66 7.81 12.68
N GLY A 264 0.32 7.20 13.38
CA GLY A 264 1.54 7.89 13.82
C GLY A 264 2.48 8.31 12.69
N HIS A 265 2.33 7.74 11.50
CA HIS A 265 3.17 8.04 10.33
C HIS A 265 2.70 9.30 9.57
N VAL A 266 1.40 9.58 9.60
CA VAL A 266 0.76 10.67 8.82
C VAL A 266 1.41 12.03 9.08
N ALA A 267 1.46 12.45 10.34
CA ALA A 267 1.98 13.77 10.70
C ALA A 267 3.46 13.94 10.33
N ARG A 268 4.27 12.87 10.49
CA ARG A 268 5.70 12.88 10.16
C ARG A 268 5.93 13.03 8.66
N LEU A 269 5.17 12.31 7.84
CA LEU A 269 5.27 12.38 6.39
C LEU A 269 4.82 13.75 5.88
N GLN A 270 3.69 14.28 6.37
CA GLN A 270 3.23 15.62 6.04
C GLN A 270 4.27 16.68 6.42
N ALA A 271 4.86 16.58 7.62
CA ALA A 271 5.88 17.53 8.08
C ALA A 271 7.16 17.47 7.23
N ALA A 272 7.59 16.28 6.80
CA ALA A 272 8.72 16.12 5.88
C ALA A 272 8.46 16.77 4.51
N LEU A 273 7.26 16.63 3.97
CA LEU A 273 6.85 17.29 2.74
C LEU A 273 6.74 18.82 2.90
N ASP A 274 6.30 19.30 4.06
CA ASP A 274 6.35 20.74 4.41
C ASP A 274 7.79 21.24 4.42
N GLY A 275 8.72 20.46 5.00
CA GLY A 275 10.14 20.77 5.01
C GLY A 275 10.74 20.87 3.59
N LEU A 276 10.23 20.09 2.64
CA LEU A 276 10.57 20.22 1.22
C LEU A 276 9.93 21.46 0.56
N GLY A 277 8.95 22.11 1.18
CA GLY A 277 8.21 23.23 0.62
C GLY A 277 7.02 22.82 -0.23
N LEU A 278 6.53 21.59 -0.07
CA LEU A 278 5.47 21.00 -0.90
C LEU A 278 4.06 21.14 -0.29
N ASP A 279 3.93 21.84 0.85
CA ASP A 279 2.65 22.02 1.57
C ASP A 279 1.96 20.67 1.88
N GLY A 280 2.75 19.72 2.42
CA GLY A 280 2.31 18.36 2.70
C GLY A 280 1.10 18.32 3.63
N SER A 281 1.04 19.25 4.61
CA SER A 281 -0.08 19.38 5.54
C SER A 281 -1.44 19.58 4.87
N HIS A 282 -1.49 20.22 3.69
CA HIS A 282 -2.73 20.48 2.97
C HIS A 282 -2.87 19.66 1.69
N ARG A 283 -1.75 19.21 1.10
CA ARG A 283 -1.77 18.49 -0.18
C ARG A 283 -1.77 16.98 -0.03
N LEU A 284 -1.28 16.43 1.09
CA LEU A 284 -1.37 15.02 1.40
C LEU A 284 -2.54 14.76 2.34
N ILE A 285 -3.57 14.11 1.84
CA ILE A 285 -4.77 13.73 2.59
C ILE A 285 -4.70 12.23 2.87
N ILE A 286 -4.75 11.85 4.13
CA ILE A 286 -4.78 10.45 4.54
C ILE A 286 -6.17 10.11 5.08
N VAL A 287 -6.81 9.15 4.45
CA VAL A 287 -8.06 8.55 4.93
C VAL A 287 -7.71 7.29 5.70
N LEU A 288 -7.82 7.35 7.02
CA LEU A 288 -7.58 6.18 7.87
C LEU A 288 -8.80 5.26 7.87
N MET A 289 -8.54 3.96 7.72
CA MET A 289 -9.56 2.93 7.66
C MET A 289 -9.37 1.93 8.80
N GLN A 290 -10.43 1.70 9.56
CA GLN A 290 -10.46 0.71 10.63
C GLN A 290 -10.57 -0.72 10.11
N LEU A 291 -10.23 -1.68 10.97
CA LEU A 291 -10.22 -3.10 10.66
C LEU A 291 -11.62 -3.62 10.28
N VAL A 292 -11.63 -4.73 9.53
CA VAL A 292 -12.82 -5.52 9.21
C VAL A 292 -12.77 -6.81 10.03
N ASN A 293 -13.84 -7.07 10.78
CA ASN A 293 -14.09 -8.36 11.41
C ASN A 293 -15.03 -9.16 10.50
N LEU A 294 -14.73 -10.41 10.27
CA LEU A 294 -15.62 -11.30 9.55
C LEU A 294 -16.49 -12.09 10.53
N LEU A 295 -17.80 -12.08 10.30
CA LEU A 295 -18.75 -12.89 11.06
C LEU A 295 -19.39 -13.94 10.14
N GLN A 296 -19.60 -15.15 10.70
CA GLN A 296 -20.39 -16.22 10.11
C GLN A 296 -21.17 -16.91 11.23
N ASP A 297 -22.45 -17.17 11.04
CA ASP A 297 -23.36 -17.68 12.09
C ASP A 297 -23.33 -16.80 13.37
N GLY A 298 -23.14 -15.49 13.20
CA GLY A 298 -23.05 -14.53 14.32
C GLY A 298 -21.77 -14.64 15.15
N GLN A 299 -20.78 -15.44 14.73
CA GLN A 299 -19.52 -15.62 15.43
C GLN A 299 -18.35 -15.09 14.61
N PRO A 300 -17.32 -14.51 15.26
CA PRO A 300 -16.11 -14.11 14.55
C PRO A 300 -15.46 -15.32 13.87
N VAL A 301 -15.30 -15.23 12.55
CA VAL A 301 -14.54 -16.23 11.78
C VAL A 301 -13.06 -15.91 11.95
N ARG A 302 -12.35 -16.76 12.67
CA ARG A 302 -10.89 -16.73 12.61
C ARG A 302 -10.47 -17.19 11.23
N MET A 303 -9.78 -16.28 10.55
CA MET A 303 -9.27 -16.39 9.21
C MET A 303 -8.91 -17.82 8.77
N SER A 304 -9.57 -18.25 7.73
CA SER A 304 -9.47 -19.49 6.93
C SER A 304 -9.40 -20.84 7.69
N LYS A 305 -10.37 -21.70 7.40
CA LYS A 305 -10.43 -23.10 7.86
C LYS A 305 -9.27 -23.97 7.38
N ARG A 306 -8.49 -23.55 6.36
CA ARG A 306 -7.44 -24.36 5.72
C ARG A 306 -6.01 -23.95 6.04
N SER A 307 -5.72 -22.70 6.40
CA SER A 307 -4.33 -22.23 6.52
C SER A 307 -4.03 -21.32 7.71
N GLY A 308 -5.02 -20.99 8.58
CA GLY A 308 -4.83 -20.02 9.68
C GLY A 308 -4.61 -18.57 9.20
N LYS A 309 -4.74 -18.30 7.87
CA LYS A 309 -4.50 -17.03 7.22
C LYS A 309 -5.79 -16.24 6.97
N ALA A 310 -5.65 -14.95 6.66
CA ALA A 310 -6.74 -14.09 6.24
C ALA A 310 -7.49 -14.66 5.02
N ILE A 311 -8.82 -14.49 4.98
CA ILE A 311 -9.61 -14.85 3.79
C ILE A 311 -9.13 -14.02 2.61
N ALA A 312 -8.78 -14.69 1.52
CA ALA A 312 -8.36 -14.01 0.31
C ALA A 312 -9.55 -13.27 -0.33
N LEU A 313 -9.26 -12.17 -1.02
CA LEU A 313 -10.28 -11.41 -1.76
C LEU A 313 -11.04 -12.31 -2.73
N ARG A 314 -10.33 -13.20 -3.47
CA ARG A 314 -10.97 -14.12 -4.42
C ARG A 314 -11.96 -15.07 -3.77
N ASP A 315 -11.63 -15.60 -2.56
CA ASP A 315 -12.50 -16.52 -1.82
C ASP A 315 -13.78 -15.80 -1.37
N LEU A 316 -13.66 -14.54 -0.92
CA LEU A 316 -14.81 -13.71 -0.61
C LEU A 316 -15.71 -13.50 -1.84
N LEU A 317 -15.13 -13.24 -3.01
CA LEU A 317 -15.88 -13.00 -4.25
C LEU A 317 -16.44 -14.29 -4.88
N ASP A 318 -16.05 -15.46 -4.41
CA ASP A 318 -16.68 -16.74 -4.77
C ASP A 318 -17.99 -16.97 -3.97
N GLU A 319 -18.08 -16.40 -2.77
CA GLU A 319 -19.25 -16.55 -1.88
C GLU A 319 -20.22 -15.37 -1.96
N VAL A 320 -19.71 -14.14 -2.14
CA VAL A 320 -20.50 -12.89 -2.09
C VAL A 320 -20.41 -12.15 -3.42
N SER A 321 -21.54 -11.65 -3.92
CA SER A 321 -21.50 -10.82 -5.14
C SER A 321 -20.66 -9.55 -4.92
N VAL A 322 -20.00 -9.10 -5.99
CA VAL A 322 -19.14 -7.90 -5.94
C VAL A 322 -19.91 -6.69 -5.44
N ASP A 323 -21.15 -6.51 -5.90
CA ASP A 323 -21.96 -5.34 -5.55
C ASP A 323 -22.38 -5.38 -4.07
N ALA A 324 -22.75 -6.56 -3.54
CA ALA A 324 -23.03 -6.75 -2.12
C ALA A 324 -21.78 -6.47 -1.27
N ALA A 325 -20.65 -7.07 -1.62
CA ALA A 325 -19.40 -6.85 -0.90
C ALA A 325 -19.03 -5.35 -0.86
N ARG A 326 -19.05 -4.66 -1.99
CA ARG A 326 -18.76 -3.22 -2.10
C ARG A 326 -19.76 -2.37 -1.30
N PHE A 327 -21.05 -2.72 -1.32
CA PHE A 327 -22.07 -2.05 -0.53
C PHE A 327 -21.79 -2.18 0.98
N PHE A 328 -21.53 -3.40 1.46
CA PHE A 328 -21.26 -3.64 2.87
C PHE A 328 -20.01 -2.88 3.34
N PHE A 329 -18.92 -2.90 2.57
CA PHE A 329 -17.68 -2.19 2.92
C PHE A 329 -17.88 -0.67 3.00
N ASN A 330 -18.75 -0.10 2.18
CA ASN A 330 -19.06 1.34 2.18
C ASN A 330 -20.22 1.73 3.10
N SER A 331 -20.91 0.77 3.72
CA SER A 331 -22.06 1.03 4.60
C SER A 331 -21.71 1.71 5.93
N ARG A 332 -20.44 1.71 6.29
CA ARG A 332 -19.92 2.31 7.53
C ARG A 332 -18.81 3.30 7.23
N SER A 333 -18.69 4.32 8.10
CA SER A 333 -17.58 5.28 8.04
C SER A 333 -16.23 4.54 8.08
N SER A 334 -15.23 5.06 7.36
CA SER A 334 -13.86 4.53 7.40
C SER A 334 -13.28 4.46 8.83
N THR A 335 -13.67 5.39 9.70
CA THR A 335 -13.21 5.50 11.08
C THR A 335 -13.88 4.52 12.05
N SER A 336 -14.90 3.78 11.60
CA SER A 336 -15.59 2.76 12.39
C SER A 336 -15.10 1.37 12.02
N ALA A 337 -14.90 0.50 13.01
CA ALA A 337 -14.73 -0.93 12.75
C ALA A 337 -15.95 -1.46 12.00
N LEU A 338 -15.73 -2.42 11.12
CA LEU A 338 -16.78 -3.05 10.33
C LEU A 338 -16.87 -4.53 10.67
N ASP A 339 -18.01 -4.95 11.15
CA ASP A 339 -18.38 -6.36 11.22
C ASP A 339 -19.06 -6.74 9.89
N PHE A 340 -18.34 -7.52 9.09
CA PHE A 340 -18.82 -8.03 7.82
C PHE A 340 -19.47 -9.39 8.05
N ASP A 341 -20.79 -9.42 7.98
CA ASP A 341 -21.59 -10.62 8.16
C ASP A 341 -21.77 -11.34 6.83
N LEU A 342 -21.11 -12.50 6.68
CA LEU A 342 -21.16 -13.31 5.46
C LEU A 342 -22.57 -13.81 5.17
N ASP A 343 -23.30 -14.27 6.18
CA ASP A 343 -24.63 -14.82 5.99
C ASP A 343 -25.62 -13.77 5.48
N LEU A 344 -25.45 -12.53 5.95
CA LEU A 344 -26.23 -11.40 5.47
C LEU A 344 -25.83 -10.96 4.07
N ALA A 345 -24.54 -11.03 3.75
CA ALA A 345 -24.02 -10.60 2.45
C ALA A 345 -24.33 -11.57 1.30
N VAL A 346 -24.57 -12.85 1.61
CA VAL A 346 -24.96 -13.90 0.62
C VAL A 346 -26.44 -13.87 0.32
N ARG A 347 -27.31 -13.39 1.24
CA ARG A 347 -28.78 -13.27 1.06
C ARG A 347 -29.18 -12.12 0.17
#